data_ae8dc11d0c65c93e892d9c1cb0acedbd
#
_entry.id   ae8dc11d0c65c93e892d9c1cb0acedbd
#
_cell.length_a   1.000
_cell.length_b   1.000
_cell.length_c   1.000
_cell.angle_alpha   90.00
_cell.angle_beta   90.00
_cell.angle_gamma   90.00
#
_symmetry.space_group_name_H-M   'P 1'
#
loop_
_entity.id
_entity.type
_entity.pdbx_description
1 polymer ?
#
loop_
_entity_poly.entity_id
_entity_poly.type
_entity_poly.pdbx_seq_one_letter_code
_entity_poly.pdbx_strand_id
1 'polypeptide(L)'
;MAQDIVMVVGLGNPGADYEHTRHNAGALFVEALARTAGQSLRPEKKYHGLYARIQWHGLDLHLLNPTTFMNRSGLAVKALADFFKITPDQILVAHDELDLPSGTAKLKKGGGHGGHNGLRDIIAHLSTNDFQRLRLGIDHPGDSRKVTGYVLGRLGKQETEQLDAVIDEVMRVLPDAATGKLAAAMNRLHSFKPAP
;
A
#
# COMPACT_ATOMS: atom_id res chain seq x y z
N MET A 1 -23.55 1.57 5.21
CA MET A 1 -22.96 0.25 4.94
C MET A 1 -21.82 -0.04 5.89
N ALA A 2 -21.69 -1.29 6.32
CA ALA A 2 -20.57 -1.68 7.17
C ALA A 2 -19.25 -1.48 6.40
N GLN A 3 -18.26 -0.92 7.08
CA GLN A 3 -16.94 -0.66 6.51
C GLN A 3 -16.03 -1.85 6.85
N ASP A 4 -15.53 -2.54 5.82
CA ASP A 4 -14.67 -3.72 5.98
C ASP A 4 -13.21 -3.34 6.21
N ILE A 5 -12.72 -2.32 5.51
CA ILE A 5 -11.37 -1.79 5.68
C ILE A 5 -11.44 -0.50 6.49
N VAL A 6 -10.65 -0.43 7.57
CA VAL A 6 -10.57 0.75 8.44
C VAL A 6 -9.14 1.30 8.52
N MET A 7 -8.15 0.57 8.02
CA MET A 7 -6.74 0.96 8.05
C MET A 7 -6.08 0.68 6.72
N VAL A 8 -5.38 1.68 6.19
CA VAL A 8 -4.61 1.57 4.95
C VAL A 8 -3.15 1.88 5.24
N VAL A 9 -2.27 0.94 4.91
CA VAL A 9 -0.83 1.03 5.13
C VAL A 9 -0.12 1.15 3.80
N GLY A 10 0.81 2.10 3.69
CA GLY A 10 1.67 2.25 2.52
C GLY A 10 3.12 1.91 2.86
N LEU A 11 3.67 0.88 2.25
CA LEU A 11 5.02 0.43 2.52
C LEU A 11 6.06 1.24 1.76
N GLY A 12 7.13 1.61 2.47
CA GLY A 12 8.27 2.34 1.93
C GLY A 12 9.38 2.47 2.96
N ASN A 13 10.55 2.85 2.51
CA ASN A 13 11.68 3.22 3.39
C ASN A 13 11.64 4.73 3.69
N PRO A 14 12.06 5.14 4.89
CA PRO A 14 12.07 6.56 5.26
C PRO A 14 13.26 7.29 4.62
N GLY A 15 13.09 8.59 4.44
CA GLY A 15 14.15 9.49 4.00
C GLY A 15 14.04 9.89 2.54
N ALA A 16 14.63 11.05 2.21
CA ALA A 16 14.56 11.65 0.89
C ALA A 16 15.15 10.76 -0.21
N ASP A 17 16.14 9.93 0.11
CA ASP A 17 16.80 9.04 -0.86
C ASP A 17 15.87 7.93 -1.36
N TYR A 18 14.79 7.63 -0.63
CA TYR A 18 13.88 6.52 -0.94
C TYR A 18 12.50 6.96 -1.43
N GLU A 19 12.13 8.24 -1.28
CA GLU A 19 10.77 8.74 -1.53
C GLU A 19 10.22 8.38 -2.91
N HIS A 20 11.05 8.34 -3.93
CA HIS A 20 10.64 8.10 -5.31
C HIS A 20 11.19 6.79 -5.87
N THR A 21 11.56 5.87 -5.01
CA THR A 21 11.98 4.53 -5.44
C THR A 21 10.77 3.65 -5.70
N ARG A 22 10.98 2.58 -6.48
CA ARG A 22 9.93 1.58 -6.76
C ARG A 22 9.43 0.94 -5.48
N HIS A 23 10.33 0.72 -4.51
CA HIS A 23 9.97 0.11 -3.22
C HIS A 23 9.01 0.96 -2.39
N ASN A 24 8.91 2.24 -2.68
CA ASN A 24 8.02 3.19 -1.98
C ASN A 24 6.68 3.41 -2.69
N ALA A 25 6.34 2.60 -3.70
CA ALA A 25 5.07 2.74 -4.41
C ALA A 25 3.86 2.74 -3.47
N GLY A 26 3.85 1.87 -2.46
CA GLY A 26 2.80 1.83 -1.45
C GLY A 26 2.69 3.12 -0.64
N ALA A 27 3.82 3.66 -0.21
CA ALA A 27 3.88 4.92 0.53
C ALA A 27 3.37 6.09 -0.32
N LEU A 28 3.73 6.13 -1.61
CA LEU A 28 3.25 7.16 -2.55
C LEU A 28 1.74 7.11 -2.71
N PHE A 29 1.15 5.91 -2.75
CA PHE A 29 -0.30 5.76 -2.81
C PHE A 29 -0.98 6.37 -1.57
N VAL A 30 -0.51 6.04 -0.37
CA VAL A 30 -1.13 6.54 0.86
C VAL A 30 -0.97 8.05 1.00
N GLU A 31 0.17 8.61 0.59
CA GLU A 31 0.35 10.07 0.53
C GLU A 31 -0.65 10.73 -0.42
N ALA A 32 -0.87 10.15 -1.60
CA ALA A 32 -1.84 10.65 -2.57
C ALA A 32 -3.26 10.59 -2.02
N LEU A 33 -3.61 9.50 -1.32
CA LEU A 33 -4.93 9.33 -0.71
C LEU A 33 -5.16 10.38 0.38
N ALA A 34 -4.20 10.60 1.26
CA ALA A 34 -4.27 11.64 2.30
C ALA A 34 -4.48 13.01 1.67
N ARG A 35 -3.67 13.37 0.68
CA ARG A 35 -3.74 14.66 -0.02
C ARG A 35 -5.11 14.86 -0.70
N THR A 36 -5.63 13.83 -1.36
CA THR A 36 -6.95 13.87 -2.00
C THR A 36 -8.07 14.10 -0.99
N ALA A 37 -7.92 13.58 0.23
CA ALA A 37 -8.85 13.80 1.33
C ALA A 37 -8.61 15.12 2.09
N GLY A 38 -7.70 15.96 1.62
CA GLY A 38 -7.40 17.24 2.25
C GLY A 38 -6.58 17.16 3.52
N GLN A 39 -5.87 16.05 3.75
CA GLN A 39 -5.06 15.81 4.93
C GLN A 39 -3.58 15.63 4.58
N SER A 40 -2.72 15.81 5.58
CA SER A 40 -1.30 15.50 5.47
C SER A 40 -0.95 14.43 6.49
N LEU A 41 -0.12 13.47 6.07
CA LEU A 41 0.47 12.53 7.00
C LEU A 41 1.47 13.25 7.92
N ARG A 42 1.41 12.97 9.21
CA ARG A 42 2.26 13.61 10.21
C ARG A 42 3.01 12.56 11.04
N PRO A 43 4.25 12.85 11.48
CA PRO A 43 4.97 11.93 12.35
C PRO A 43 4.18 11.60 13.61
N GLU A 44 4.07 10.32 13.92
CA GLU A 44 3.44 9.84 15.15
C GLU A 44 4.31 8.73 15.75
N LYS A 45 5.09 9.09 16.76
CA LYS A 45 6.08 8.17 17.37
C LYS A 45 5.46 6.90 17.92
N LYS A 46 4.28 6.98 18.50
CA LYS A 46 3.61 5.81 19.08
C LYS A 46 3.23 4.76 18.04
N TYR A 47 3.13 5.13 16.77
CA TYR A 47 2.86 4.20 15.67
C TYR A 47 4.07 3.97 14.77
N HIS A 48 5.24 4.49 15.10
CA HIS A 48 6.47 4.33 14.32
C HIS A 48 6.29 4.70 12.85
N GLY A 49 5.55 5.78 12.58
CA GLY A 49 5.24 6.16 11.21
C GLY A 49 4.61 7.53 11.05
N LEU A 50 4.32 7.84 9.79
CA LEU A 50 3.52 9.00 9.42
C LEU A 50 2.05 8.56 9.42
N TYR A 51 1.19 9.34 10.04
CA TYR A 51 -0.19 8.98 10.31
C TYR A 51 -1.15 10.11 9.96
N ALA A 52 -2.32 9.74 9.47
CA ALA A 52 -3.49 10.62 9.36
C ALA A 52 -4.77 9.80 9.50
N ARG A 53 -5.82 10.43 9.98
CA ARG A 53 -7.18 9.88 9.94
C ARG A 53 -7.98 10.71 8.96
N ILE A 54 -8.64 10.06 8.01
CA ILE A 54 -9.41 10.76 6.99
C ILE A 54 -10.87 10.35 7.03
N GLN A 55 -11.73 11.33 6.67
CA GLN A 55 -13.13 11.10 6.31
C GLN A 55 -13.21 11.35 4.80
N TRP A 56 -13.52 10.33 4.03
CA TRP A 56 -13.46 10.42 2.58
C TRP A 56 -14.46 9.47 1.94
N HIS A 57 -15.36 9.98 1.11
CA HIS A 57 -16.43 9.20 0.47
C HIS A 57 -17.21 8.31 1.44
N GLY A 58 -17.54 8.82 2.61
CA GLY A 58 -18.25 8.05 3.64
C GLY A 58 -17.40 7.05 4.40
N LEU A 59 -16.13 6.93 4.08
CA LEU A 59 -15.18 6.07 4.79
C LEU A 59 -14.49 6.85 5.91
N ASP A 60 -14.22 6.15 7.01
CA ASP A 60 -13.36 6.63 8.11
C ASP A 60 -12.13 5.73 8.12
N LEU A 61 -10.99 6.25 7.68
CA LEU A 61 -9.77 5.47 7.48
C LEU A 61 -8.61 6.01 8.30
N HIS A 62 -7.89 5.09 8.93
CA HIS A 62 -6.56 5.33 9.48
C HIS A 62 -5.54 5.10 8.38
N LEU A 63 -4.68 6.08 8.10
CA LEU A 63 -3.61 5.98 7.10
C LEU A 63 -2.26 5.94 7.80
N LEU A 64 -1.41 5.00 7.41
CA LEU A 64 -0.09 4.82 8.02
C LEU A 64 0.96 4.53 6.95
N ASN A 65 2.01 5.36 6.94
CA ASN A 65 3.27 5.04 6.25
C ASN A 65 4.32 4.77 7.32
N PRO A 66 4.74 3.51 7.53
CA PRO A 66 5.82 3.22 8.47
C PRO A 66 7.07 4.04 8.16
N THR A 67 7.73 4.55 9.19
CA THR A 67 9.03 5.24 9.05
C THR A 67 10.18 4.40 9.61
N THR A 68 9.91 3.14 9.91
CA THR A 68 10.92 2.10 10.06
C THR A 68 11.49 1.77 8.68
N PHE A 69 12.65 1.14 8.61
CA PHE A 69 13.04 0.53 7.34
C PHE A 69 12.10 -0.60 6.97
N MET A 70 12.06 -0.92 5.66
CA MET A 70 11.08 -1.85 5.09
C MET A 70 10.95 -3.16 5.87
N ASN A 71 12.07 -3.76 6.26
CA ASN A 71 12.10 -5.04 6.97
C ASN A 71 11.58 -4.98 8.42
N ARG A 72 11.15 -3.81 8.89
CA ARG A 72 10.55 -3.60 10.22
C ARG A 72 9.17 -2.95 10.14
N SER A 73 8.53 -3.01 8.99
CA SER A 73 7.20 -2.42 8.76
C SER A 73 6.13 -2.97 9.71
N GLY A 74 6.24 -4.21 10.13
CA GLY A 74 5.28 -4.85 11.02
C GLY A 74 5.19 -4.23 12.40
N LEU A 75 6.27 -3.62 12.89
CA LEU A 75 6.27 -2.91 14.17
C LEU A 75 5.24 -1.77 14.16
N ALA A 76 5.25 -0.96 13.09
CA ALA A 76 4.34 0.17 12.95
C ALA A 76 2.87 -0.31 12.77
N VAL A 77 2.66 -1.29 11.91
CA VAL A 77 1.33 -1.84 11.63
C VAL A 77 0.71 -2.40 12.92
N LYS A 78 1.47 -3.19 13.66
CA LYS A 78 0.98 -3.76 14.92
C LYS A 78 0.66 -2.69 15.96
N ALA A 79 1.53 -1.67 16.09
CA ALA A 79 1.32 -0.59 17.07
C ALA A 79 0.00 0.16 16.82
N LEU A 80 -0.29 0.51 15.57
CA LEU A 80 -1.54 1.19 15.22
C LEU A 80 -2.75 0.27 15.39
N ALA A 81 -2.66 -0.95 14.90
CA ALA A 81 -3.76 -1.91 14.97
C ALA A 81 -4.13 -2.22 16.42
N ASP A 82 -3.14 -2.44 17.29
CA ASP A 82 -3.38 -2.71 18.71
C ASP A 82 -4.02 -1.51 19.42
N PHE A 83 -3.57 -0.30 19.12
CA PHE A 83 -4.09 0.91 19.74
C PHE A 83 -5.59 1.11 19.47
N PHE A 84 -6.02 0.92 18.26
CA PHE A 84 -7.42 1.08 17.84
C PHE A 84 -8.20 -0.24 17.81
N LYS A 85 -7.61 -1.35 18.24
CA LYS A 85 -8.23 -2.68 18.25
C LYS A 85 -8.72 -3.08 16.85
N ILE A 86 -7.90 -2.82 15.83
CA ILE A 86 -8.15 -3.16 14.44
C ILE A 86 -7.69 -4.60 14.20
N THR A 87 -8.55 -5.43 13.64
CA THR A 87 -8.21 -6.82 13.31
C THR A 87 -7.54 -6.90 11.95
N PRO A 88 -6.69 -7.93 11.68
CA PRO A 88 -5.95 -8.03 10.41
C PRO A 88 -6.83 -7.97 9.16
N ASP A 89 -8.02 -8.56 9.19
CA ASP A 89 -8.96 -8.53 8.06
C ASP A 89 -9.51 -7.12 7.74
N GLN A 90 -9.32 -6.16 8.63
CA GLN A 90 -9.70 -4.76 8.43
C GLN A 90 -8.57 -3.89 7.85
N ILE A 91 -7.43 -4.50 7.53
CA ILE A 91 -6.22 -3.81 7.08
C ILE A 91 -6.01 -4.04 5.58
N LEU A 92 -5.75 -2.96 4.84
CA LEU A 92 -5.27 -3.00 3.47
C LEU A 92 -3.82 -2.51 3.45
N VAL A 93 -2.91 -3.34 2.94
CA VAL A 93 -1.50 -3.00 2.80
C VAL A 93 -1.17 -2.77 1.33
N ALA A 94 -0.75 -1.56 1.00
CA ALA A 94 -0.29 -1.19 -0.34
C ALA A 94 1.23 -1.40 -0.44
N HIS A 95 1.67 -2.08 -1.49
CA HIS A 95 3.09 -2.41 -1.68
C HIS A 95 3.44 -2.53 -3.16
N ASP A 96 4.72 -2.40 -3.46
CA ASP A 96 5.26 -2.65 -4.80
C ASP A 96 5.22 -4.14 -5.13
N GLU A 97 4.94 -4.46 -6.40
CA GLU A 97 4.76 -5.82 -6.87
C GLU A 97 5.57 -6.08 -8.15
N LEU A 98 6.55 -6.97 -8.05
CA LEU A 98 7.41 -7.36 -9.18
C LEU A 98 6.67 -8.17 -10.25
N ASP A 99 5.62 -8.90 -9.86
CA ASP A 99 4.90 -9.82 -10.74
C ASP A 99 3.81 -9.15 -11.57
N LEU A 100 3.65 -7.83 -11.44
CA LEU A 100 2.70 -7.05 -12.21
C LEU A 100 3.41 -5.98 -13.04
N PRO A 101 2.93 -5.72 -14.27
CA PRO A 101 3.46 -4.63 -15.08
C PRO A 101 3.27 -3.28 -14.41
N SER A 102 4.21 -2.36 -14.66
CA SER A 102 4.09 -0.97 -14.24
C SER A 102 2.78 -0.36 -14.76
N GLY A 103 2.11 0.42 -13.93
CA GLY A 103 0.82 1.03 -14.27
C GLY A 103 -0.38 0.12 -14.12
N THR A 104 -0.21 -1.07 -13.54
CA THR A 104 -1.31 -1.97 -13.19
C THR A 104 -1.34 -2.21 -11.69
N ALA A 105 -2.51 -2.58 -11.18
CA ALA A 105 -2.68 -2.92 -9.78
C ALA A 105 -3.69 -4.04 -9.61
N LYS A 106 -3.55 -4.81 -8.55
CA LYS A 106 -4.52 -5.84 -8.16
C LYS A 106 -4.77 -5.81 -6.67
N LEU A 107 -6.02 -6.03 -6.29
CA LEU A 107 -6.41 -6.33 -4.92
C LEU A 107 -6.31 -7.83 -4.69
N LYS A 108 -5.82 -8.22 -3.52
CA LYS A 108 -5.70 -9.62 -3.13
C LYS A 108 -5.99 -9.76 -1.63
N LYS A 109 -6.73 -10.78 -1.26
CA LYS A 109 -6.97 -11.12 0.15
C LYS A 109 -6.07 -12.28 0.55
N GLY A 110 -5.27 -12.09 1.60
CA GLY A 110 -4.37 -13.12 2.10
C GLY A 110 -3.20 -13.43 1.18
N GLY A 111 -2.55 -14.53 1.44
CA GLY A 111 -1.42 -15.04 0.67
C GLY A 111 -0.06 -14.81 1.34
N GLY A 112 0.99 -15.40 0.77
CA GLY A 112 2.36 -15.27 1.26
C GLY A 112 2.97 -13.90 0.98
N HIS A 113 4.22 -13.70 1.42
CA HIS A 113 4.90 -12.41 1.25
C HIS A 113 5.62 -12.27 -0.09
N GLY A 114 5.76 -13.35 -0.87
CA GLY A 114 6.40 -13.30 -2.19
C GLY A 114 7.83 -12.76 -2.21
N GLY A 115 8.55 -12.84 -1.10
CA GLY A 115 9.89 -12.26 -0.95
C GLY A 115 9.92 -10.79 -0.58
N HIS A 116 8.77 -10.13 -0.45
CA HIS A 116 8.69 -8.73 -0.02
C HIS A 116 8.96 -8.62 1.48
N ASN A 117 10.04 -7.95 1.87
CA ASN A 117 10.49 -7.88 3.26
C ASN A 117 9.50 -7.18 4.18
N GLY A 118 8.81 -6.15 3.70
CA GLY A 118 7.77 -5.46 4.47
C GLY A 118 6.58 -6.36 4.77
N LEU A 119 6.10 -7.10 3.78
CA LEU A 119 5.00 -8.06 3.98
C LEU A 119 5.41 -9.19 4.92
N ARG A 120 6.64 -9.68 4.77
CA ARG A 120 7.19 -10.73 5.66
C ARG A 120 7.13 -10.29 7.13
N ASP A 121 7.57 -9.08 7.40
CA ASP A 121 7.60 -8.55 8.76
C ASP A 121 6.20 -8.28 9.32
N ILE A 122 5.28 -7.79 8.49
CA ILE A 122 3.87 -7.62 8.89
C ILE A 122 3.25 -8.96 9.27
N ILE A 123 3.44 -9.98 8.44
CA ILE A 123 2.92 -11.33 8.70
C ILE A 123 3.48 -11.85 10.04
N ALA A 124 4.77 -11.65 10.30
CA ALA A 124 5.39 -12.06 11.55
C ALA A 124 4.79 -11.34 12.76
N HIS A 125 4.59 -10.03 12.68
CA HIS A 125 4.05 -9.23 13.78
C HIS A 125 2.57 -9.49 14.05
N LEU A 126 1.77 -9.66 13.00
CA LEU A 126 0.33 -9.95 13.13
C LEU A 126 0.04 -11.44 13.39
N SER A 127 1.02 -12.31 13.22
CA SER A 127 0.88 -13.78 13.32
C SER A 127 -0.17 -14.34 12.37
N THR A 128 -0.40 -13.66 11.25
CA THR A 128 -1.35 -14.09 10.21
C THR A 128 -1.02 -13.38 8.90
N ASN A 129 -1.40 -14.03 7.79
CA ASN A 129 -1.36 -13.42 6.47
C ASN A 129 -2.76 -12.98 5.98
N ASP A 130 -3.76 -13.04 6.84
CA ASP A 130 -5.16 -12.76 6.47
C ASP A 130 -5.47 -11.26 6.56
N PHE A 131 -4.84 -10.50 5.69
CA PHE A 131 -5.15 -9.08 5.45
C PHE A 131 -5.21 -8.82 3.95
N GLN A 132 -5.87 -7.72 3.57
CA GLN A 132 -5.97 -7.35 2.16
C GLN A 132 -4.71 -6.64 1.69
N ARG A 133 -4.41 -6.80 0.39
CA ARG A 133 -3.25 -6.21 -0.26
C ARG A 133 -3.64 -5.48 -1.52
N LEU A 134 -3.08 -4.29 -1.66
CA LEU A 134 -3.05 -3.57 -2.91
C LEU A 134 -1.66 -3.77 -3.53
N ARG A 135 -1.61 -4.54 -4.60
CA ARG A 135 -0.38 -4.89 -5.32
C ARG A 135 -0.20 -3.86 -6.43
N LEU A 136 0.81 -3.00 -6.30
CA LEU A 136 1.13 -1.95 -7.28
C LEU A 136 2.28 -2.44 -8.16
N GLY A 137 2.00 -2.69 -9.43
CA GLY A 137 2.98 -3.24 -10.36
C GLY A 137 4.16 -2.30 -10.63
N ILE A 138 5.36 -2.88 -10.60
CA ILE A 138 6.61 -2.15 -10.88
C ILE A 138 7.48 -2.84 -11.94
N ASP A 139 7.00 -3.90 -12.58
CA ASP A 139 7.77 -4.81 -13.42
C ASP A 139 8.85 -5.59 -12.66
N HIS A 140 9.39 -6.60 -13.30
CA HIS A 140 10.49 -7.42 -12.79
C HIS A 140 11.75 -7.14 -13.62
N PRO A 141 12.94 -7.06 -13.00
CA PRO A 141 14.18 -6.78 -13.74
C PRO A 141 14.67 -7.96 -14.61
N GLY A 142 13.98 -9.11 -14.55
CA GLY A 142 14.31 -10.30 -15.35
C GLY A 142 15.33 -11.23 -14.71
N ASP A 143 15.98 -10.81 -13.64
CA ASP A 143 16.99 -11.59 -12.92
C ASP A 143 16.81 -11.37 -11.42
N SER A 144 16.62 -12.46 -10.67
CA SER A 144 16.40 -12.40 -9.23
C SER A 144 17.56 -11.75 -8.47
N ARG A 145 18.78 -11.80 -9.01
CA ARG A 145 19.96 -11.17 -8.40
C ARG A 145 19.93 -9.65 -8.50
N LYS A 146 19.11 -9.10 -9.40
CA LYS A 146 18.98 -7.64 -9.60
C LYS A 146 17.82 -7.03 -8.81
N VAL A 147 16.99 -7.82 -8.13
CA VAL A 147 15.76 -7.36 -7.49
C VAL A 147 16.04 -6.27 -6.45
N THR A 148 16.99 -6.48 -5.54
CA THR A 148 17.30 -5.50 -4.49
C THR A 148 17.66 -4.14 -5.07
N GLY A 149 18.56 -4.09 -6.03
CA GLY A 149 18.94 -2.83 -6.70
C GLY A 149 17.79 -2.22 -7.51
N TYR A 150 16.98 -3.06 -8.13
CA TYR A 150 15.84 -2.59 -8.93
C TYR A 150 14.78 -1.90 -8.06
N VAL A 151 14.34 -2.52 -6.98
CA VAL A 151 13.29 -1.94 -6.11
C VAL A 151 13.78 -0.67 -5.40
N LEU A 152 15.06 -0.57 -5.09
CA LEU A 152 15.67 0.63 -4.52
C LEU A 152 16.00 1.68 -5.59
N GLY A 153 15.82 1.34 -6.86
CA GLY A 153 15.99 2.26 -7.98
C GLY A 153 14.86 3.27 -8.07
N ARG A 154 15.20 4.44 -8.60
CA ARG A 154 14.24 5.53 -8.76
C ARG A 154 13.26 5.26 -9.89
N LEU A 155 12.00 5.59 -9.68
CA LEU A 155 10.98 5.56 -10.74
C LEU A 155 11.36 6.52 -11.86
N GLY A 156 11.34 6.03 -13.11
CA GLY A 156 11.49 6.89 -14.28
C GLY A 156 10.24 7.75 -14.51
N LYS A 157 10.32 8.66 -15.50
CA LYS A 157 9.20 9.55 -15.82
C LYS A 157 7.95 8.78 -16.22
N GLN A 158 8.08 7.82 -17.12
CA GLN A 158 6.96 7.00 -17.58
C GLN A 158 6.38 6.15 -16.44
N GLU A 159 7.25 5.55 -15.63
CA GLU A 159 6.82 4.76 -14.48
C GLU A 159 6.03 5.60 -13.48
N THR A 160 6.47 6.84 -13.23
CA THR A 160 5.77 7.79 -12.35
C THR A 160 4.39 8.14 -12.89
N GLU A 161 4.29 8.44 -14.18
CA GLU A 161 3.00 8.74 -14.82
C GLU A 161 2.04 7.56 -14.78
N GLN A 162 2.56 6.35 -15.01
CA GLN A 162 1.76 5.12 -14.92
C GLN A 162 1.30 4.82 -13.49
N LEU A 163 2.17 5.02 -12.51
CA LEU A 163 1.82 4.85 -11.11
C LEU A 163 0.75 5.85 -10.68
N ASP A 164 0.89 7.12 -11.04
CA ASP A 164 -0.10 8.15 -10.73
C ASP A 164 -1.46 7.80 -11.34
N ALA A 165 -1.49 7.31 -12.56
CA ALA A 165 -2.74 6.92 -13.24
C ALA A 165 -3.43 5.74 -12.55
N VAL A 166 -2.67 4.70 -12.15
CA VAL A 166 -3.26 3.55 -11.47
C VAL A 166 -3.67 3.89 -10.04
N ILE A 167 -2.96 4.79 -9.38
CA ILE A 167 -3.35 5.28 -8.05
C ILE A 167 -4.72 5.98 -8.13
N ASP A 168 -4.94 6.81 -9.14
CA ASP A 168 -6.24 7.45 -9.36
C ASP A 168 -7.35 6.41 -9.55
N GLU A 169 -7.09 5.35 -10.29
CA GLU A 169 -8.07 4.27 -10.48
C GLU A 169 -8.32 3.49 -9.19
N VAL A 170 -7.28 3.22 -8.39
CA VAL A 170 -7.44 2.60 -7.08
C VAL A 170 -8.35 3.45 -6.19
N MET A 171 -8.15 4.77 -6.17
CA MET A 171 -9.00 5.66 -5.37
C MET A 171 -10.46 5.61 -5.80
N ARG A 172 -10.76 5.38 -7.09
CA ARG A 172 -12.14 5.24 -7.57
C ARG A 172 -12.79 3.94 -7.09
N VAL A 173 -12.04 2.86 -6.93
CA VAL A 173 -12.59 1.57 -6.50
C VAL A 173 -12.50 1.33 -4.99
N LEU A 174 -11.72 2.12 -4.28
CA LEU A 174 -11.49 1.93 -2.84
C LEU A 174 -12.78 1.97 -2.00
N PRO A 175 -13.74 2.88 -2.25
CA PRO A 175 -15.00 2.86 -1.51
C PRO A 175 -15.74 1.53 -1.62
N ASP A 176 -15.77 0.92 -2.80
CA ASP A 176 -16.38 -0.39 -3.00
C ASP A 176 -15.57 -1.50 -2.33
N ALA A 177 -14.25 -1.47 -2.47
CA ALA A 177 -13.36 -2.45 -1.85
C ALA A 177 -13.48 -2.46 -0.32
N ALA A 178 -13.75 -1.30 0.28
CA ALA A 178 -13.83 -1.13 1.72
C ALA A 178 -15.22 -1.36 2.32
N THR A 179 -16.25 -1.61 1.50
CA THR A 179 -17.64 -1.68 1.95
C THR A 179 -18.42 -2.88 1.41
N GLY A 180 -17.79 -4.04 1.33
CA GLY A 180 -18.48 -5.28 0.97
C GLY A 180 -18.62 -5.52 -0.54
N LYS A 181 -18.06 -4.65 -1.39
CA LYS A 181 -18.12 -4.78 -2.85
C LYS A 181 -16.75 -5.08 -3.45
N LEU A 182 -15.98 -5.93 -2.78
CA LEU A 182 -14.62 -6.26 -3.20
C LEU A 182 -14.56 -6.87 -4.60
N ALA A 183 -15.49 -7.76 -4.94
CA ALA A 183 -15.52 -8.39 -6.26
C ALA A 183 -15.71 -7.35 -7.38
N ALA A 184 -16.61 -6.39 -7.21
CA ALA A 184 -16.82 -5.31 -8.17
C ALA A 184 -15.57 -4.41 -8.29
N ALA A 185 -14.94 -4.07 -7.16
CA ALA A 185 -13.70 -3.30 -7.15
C ALA A 185 -12.58 -4.05 -7.89
N MET A 186 -12.42 -5.34 -7.63
CA MET A 186 -11.44 -6.18 -8.33
C MET A 186 -11.69 -6.22 -9.83
N ASN A 187 -12.93 -6.46 -10.27
CA ASN A 187 -13.24 -6.52 -11.69
C ASN A 187 -12.85 -5.24 -12.42
N ARG A 188 -13.17 -4.10 -11.85
CA ARG A 188 -12.83 -2.81 -12.43
C ARG A 188 -11.33 -2.55 -12.42
N LEU A 189 -10.68 -2.72 -11.28
CA LEU A 189 -9.26 -2.43 -11.13
C LEU A 189 -8.40 -3.36 -11.99
N HIS A 190 -8.71 -4.66 -12.00
CA HIS A 190 -7.90 -5.65 -12.74
C HIS A 190 -8.04 -5.52 -14.26
N SER A 191 -9.05 -4.78 -14.73
CA SER A 191 -9.22 -4.45 -16.15
C SER A 191 -8.47 -3.17 -16.56
N PHE A 192 -8.03 -2.39 -15.60
CA PHE A 192 -7.32 -1.14 -15.88
C PHE A 192 -5.96 -1.41 -16.49
N LYS A 193 -5.64 -0.67 -17.56
CA LYS A 193 -4.34 -0.72 -18.22
C LYS A 193 -3.83 0.69 -18.43
N PRO A 194 -2.52 0.93 -18.25
CA PRO A 194 -1.95 2.24 -18.45
C PRO A 194 -2.02 2.62 -19.94
N ALA A 195 -2.03 3.93 -20.21
CA ALA A 195 -1.84 4.44 -21.54
C ALA A 195 -0.43 4.07 -22.04
N PRO A 196 -0.27 3.79 -23.35
CA PRO A 196 1.02 3.44 -23.92
C PRO A 196 2.02 4.59 -23.81
#